data_59731e0253a06d57665dc451a27f8909
#
_entry.id   59731e0253a06d57665dc451a27f8909
#
_cell.length_a   1.000
_cell.length_b   1.000
_cell.length_c   1.000
_cell.angle_alpha   90.00
_cell.angle_beta   90.00
_cell.angle_gamma   90.00
#
_symmetry.space_group_name_H-M   'P 1'
#
loop_
_entity.id
_entity.type
_entity.pdbx_description
1 polymer ?
#
loop_
_entity_poly.entity_id
_entity_poly.type
_entity_poly.pdbx_seq_one_letter_code
_entity_poly.pdbx_strand_id
1 'polypeptide(L)'
;VVNLSQWERDDKIIPNRNAILMMISSLYGETLYLGSVSGDRSFDKDDIFYIRMEDLLNHMWEEQHWTEKRTFKILSPYKDTTKTELVKKYIKQGNDPQSLFISFSCYDPKDGVACGFCKPCFRKWVSLVNNNVAIPDGYFVNNPALAPWIKEVEPLIRQSKWRGKEDPEIMNALQKAFENNIDKKAEMLADIIIKSQK
;
A
#
# COMPACT_ATOMS: atom_id res chain seq x y z
N VAL A 1 -21.44 -5.06 6.83
CA VAL A 1 -20.07 -5.58 6.65
C VAL A 1 -20.13 -6.83 5.80
N VAL A 2 -19.33 -6.88 4.73
CA VAL A 2 -19.23 -8.06 3.86
C VAL A 2 -17.97 -8.82 4.24
N ASN A 3 -18.10 -10.08 4.62
CA ASN A 3 -16.97 -10.95 4.95
C ASN A 3 -16.62 -11.81 3.73
N LEU A 4 -15.44 -11.61 3.16
CA LEU A 4 -14.93 -12.38 2.02
C LEU A 4 -13.84 -13.39 2.43
N SER A 5 -13.54 -13.52 3.72
CA SER A 5 -12.42 -14.34 4.20
C SER A 5 -12.49 -15.82 3.80
N GLN A 6 -13.71 -16.36 3.64
CA GLN A 6 -13.91 -17.74 3.21
C GLN A 6 -13.38 -18.05 1.79
N TRP A 7 -13.11 -17.02 0.98
CA TRP A 7 -12.55 -17.14 -0.39
C TRP A 7 -11.07 -16.74 -0.43
N GLU A 8 -10.47 -16.44 0.73
CA GLU A 8 -9.05 -16.13 0.79
C GLU A 8 -8.22 -17.39 0.56
N ARG A 9 -7.29 -17.31 -0.40
CA ARG A 9 -6.33 -18.37 -0.72
C ARG A 9 -5.14 -18.33 0.26
N ASP A 10 -4.32 -19.38 0.25
CA ASP A 10 -3.11 -19.45 1.08
C ASP A 10 -2.13 -18.31 0.81
N ASP A 11 -2.10 -17.78 -0.43
CA ASP A 11 -1.30 -16.62 -0.83
C ASP A 11 -1.90 -15.26 -0.41
N LYS A 12 -2.96 -15.28 0.41
CA LYS A 12 -3.69 -14.10 0.92
C LYS A 12 -4.40 -13.29 -0.17
N ILE A 13 -4.70 -13.91 -1.28
CA ILE A 13 -5.46 -13.31 -2.38
C ILE A 13 -6.91 -13.82 -2.33
N ILE A 14 -7.85 -12.91 -2.44
CA ILE A 14 -9.26 -13.19 -2.68
C ILE A 14 -9.51 -12.94 -4.18
N PRO A 15 -9.77 -13.99 -4.97
CA PRO A 15 -10.05 -13.84 -6.41
C PRO A 15 -11.24 -12.92 -6.64
N ASN A 16 -11.16 -12.09 -7.68
CA ASN A 16 -12.23 -11.16 -8.09
C ASN A 16 -12.68 -10.15 -7.02
N ARG A 17 -11.90 -9.97 -5.95
CA ARG A 17 -12.27 -9.12 -4.81
C ARG A 17 -12.74 -7.73 -5.23
N ASN A 18 -12.00 -7.05 -6.13
CA ASN A 18 -12.33 -5.69 -6.53
C ASN A 18 -13.63 -5.64 -7.35
N ALA A 19 -13.90 -6.63 -8.20
CA ALA A 19 -15.18 -6.74 -8.91
C ALA A 19 -16.35 -6.94 -7.94
N ILE A 20 -16.21 -7.86 -6.97
CA ILE A 20 -17.22 -8.10 -5.93
C ILE A 20 -17.51 -6.82 -5.14
N LEU A 21 -16.46 -6.12 -4.70
CA LEU A 21 -16.61 -4.87 -3.96
C LEU A 21 -17.30 -3.78 -4.79
N MET A 22 -17.02 -3.68 -6.11
CA MET A 22 -17.69 -2.74 -7.01
C MET A 22 -19.17 -3.07 -7.19
N MET A 23 -19.50 -4.36 -7.39
CA MET A 23 -20.90 -4.80 -7.47
C MET A 23 -21.68 -4.47 -6.20
N ILE A 24 -21.12 -4.71 -5.03
CA ILE A 24 -21.74 -4.35 -3.75
C ILE A 24 -21.86 -2.83 -3.60
N SER A 25 -20.84 -2.07 -3.98
CA SER A 25 -20.84 -0.61 -3.90
C SER A 25 -21.90 0.03 -4.81
N SER A 26 -22.22 -0.59 -5.93
CA SER A 26 -23.27 -0.12 -6.85
C SER A 26 -24.66 -0.08 -6.20
N LEU A 27 -24.89 -0.84 -5.13
CA LEU A 27 -26.14 -0.80 -4.37
C LEU A 27 -26.31 0.52 -3.58
N TYR A 28 -25.19 1.21 -3.31
CA TYR A 28 -25.16 2.39 -2.42
C TYR A 28 -24.92 3.71 -3.15
N GLY A 29 -24.43 3.68 -4.38
CA GLY A 29 -24.12 4.90 -5.12
C GLY A 29 -23.78 4.61 -6.57
N GLU A 30 -23.78 5.65 -7.39
CA GLU A 30 -23.54 5.57 -8.85
C GLU A 30 -22.12 6.00 -9.22
N THR A 31 -21.46 6.78 -8.39
CA THR A 31 -20.04 7.12 -8.57
C THR A 31 -19.21 6.27 -7.61
N LEU A 32 -18.44 5.32 -8.17
CA LEU A 32 -17.64 4.37 -7.42
C LEU A 32 -16.16 4.75 -7.49
N TYR A 33 -15.50 4.76 -6.34
CA TYR A 33 -14.08 5.09 -6.25
C TYR A 33 -13.26 3.85 -5.90
N LEU A 34 -12.27 3.53 -6.71
CA LEU A 34 -11.27 2.51 -6.39
C LEU A 34 -9.94 3.17 -6.01
N GLY A 35 -9.42 2.82 -4.84
CA GLY A 35 -8.16 3.35 -4.30
C GLY A 35 -6.92 2.66 -4.87
N SER A 36 -6.79 2.49 -6.20
CA SER A 36 -5.55 2.04 -6.80
C SER A 36 -4.52 3.17 -6.86
N VAL A 37 -3.24 2.78 -6.84
CA VAL A 37 -2.11 3.69 -6.87
C VAL A 37 -1.08 3.23 -7.89
N SER A 38 -0.20 4.13 -8.31
CA SER A 38 0.94 3.79 -9.17
C SER A 38 1.74 2.64 -8.55
N GLY A 39 2.15 1.69 -9.38
CA GLY A 39 2.83 0.47 -8.93
C GLY A 39 1.89 -0.68 -8.54
N ASP A 40 0.57 -0.50 -8.50
CA ASP A 40 -0.37 -1.61 -8.47
C ASP A 40 -0.40 -2.27 -9.86
N ARG A 41 -0.18 -3.61 -9.89
CA ARG A 41 0.03 -4.36 -11.15
C ARG A 41 -1.01 -5.44 -11.39
N SER A 42 -2.14 -5.40 -10.69
CA SER A 42 -3.20 -6.38 -10.93
C SER A 42 -4.18 -5.88 -11.99
N PHE A 43 -4.60 -6.79 -12.87
CA PHE A 43 -5.57 -6.50 -13.94
C PHE A 43 -6.94 -6.05 -13.42
N ASP A 44 -7.25 -6.29 -12.15
CA ASP A 44 -8.47 -5.84 -11.50
C ASP A 44 -8.38 -4.39 -10.95
N LYS A 45 -7.40 -3.62 -11.45
CA LYS A 45 -7.13 -2.21 -11.10
C LYS A 45 -6.60 -1.39 -12.26
N ASP A 46 -6.69 -1.88 -13.49
CA ASP A 46 -6.30 -1.16 -14.68
C ASP A 46 -7.48 -0.46 -15.36
N ASP A 47 -7.20 0.37 -16.36
CA ASP A 47 -8.22 1.13 -17.07
C ASP A 47 -9.21 0.22 -17.83
N ILE A 48 -8.73 -0.93 -18.32
CA ILE A 48 -9.58 -1.89 -19.02
C ILE A 48 -10.59 -2.50 -18.05
N PHE A 49 -10.15 -2.84 -16.84
CA PHE A 49 -11.03 -3.33 -15.79
C PHE A 49 -12.12 -2.29 -15.44
N TYR A 50 -11.73 -1.01 -15.28
CA TYR A 50 -12.69 0.04 -14.94
C TYR A 50 -13.74 0.22 -16.02
N ILE A 51 -13.33 0.29 -17.29
CA ILE A 51 -14.26 0.41 -18.43
C ILE A 51 -15.23 -0.77 -18.45
N ARG A 52 -14.72 -2.01 -18.35
CA ARG A 52 -15.57 -3.21 -18.40
C ARG A 52 -16.53 -3.33 -17.23
N MET A 53 -16.09 -2.93 -16.03
CA MET A 53 -16.96 -2.94 -14.86
C MET A 53 -18.03 -1.85 -14.95
N GLU A 54 -17.70 -0.68 -15.47
CA GLU A 54 -18.66 0.41 -15.73
C GLU A 54 -19.70 -0.03 -16.76
N ASP A 55 -19.28 -0.63 -17.86
CA ASP A 55 -20.19 -1.17 -18.89
C ASP A 55 -21.09 -2.27 -18.31
N LEU A 56 -20.53 -3.19 -17.53
CA LEU A 56 -21.29 -4.27 -16.89
C LEU A 56 -22.36 -3.72 -15.94
N LEU A 57 -21.99 -2.78 -15.06
CA LEU A 57 -22.91 -2.18 -14.12
C LEU A 57 -24.01 -1.39 -14.83
N ASN A 58 -23.66 -0.61 -15.85
CA ASN A 58 -24.63 0.14 -16.65
C ASN A 58 -25.59 -0.79 -17.37
N HIS A 59 -25.12 -1.93 -17.89
CA HIS A 59 -25.97 -2.94 -18.50
C HIS A 59 -26.92 -3.60 -17.49
N MET A 60 -26.42 -3.97 -16.31
CA MET A 60 -27.23 -4.63 -15.28
C MET A 60 -28.29 -3.73 -14.66
N TRP A 61 -28.10 -2.43 -14.72
CA TRP A 61 -29.01 -1.43 -14.16
C TRP A 61 -29.77 -0.63 -15.24
N GLU A 62 -29.93 -1.19 -16.45
CA GLU A 62 -30.92 -0.67 -17.39
C GLU A 62 -32.33 -0.80 -16.80
N GLU A 63 -33.26 0.05 -17.26
CA GLU A 63 -34.64 0.06 -16.77
C GLU A 63 -35.30 -1.32 -16.95
N GLN A 64 -35.87 -1.83 -15.87
CA GLN A 64 -36.60 -3.09 -15.82
C GLN A 64 -37.83 -2.95 -14.92
N HIS A 65 -38.74 -3.94 -14.94
CA HIS A 65 -39.98 -3.92 -14.15
C HIS A 65 -39.73 -3.84 -12.61
N TRP A 66 -38.54 -4.12 -12.14
CA TRP A 66 -38.17 -4.17 -10.73
C TRP A 66 -37.15 -3.06 -10.34
N THR A 67 -36.59 -2.32 -11.28
CA THR A 67 -35.64 -1.24 -11.03
C THR A 67 -35.72 -0.15 -12.09
N GLU A 68 -35.53 1.09 -11.65
CA GLU A 68 -35.29 2.22 -12.52
C GLU A 68 -33.86 2.16 -13.09
N LYS A 69 -33.65 2.83 -14.22
CA LYS A 69 -32.33 2.97 -14.82
C LYS A 69 -31.39 3.75 -13.90
N ARG A 70 -30.18 3.20 -13.72
CA ARG A 70 -29.08 3.89 -13.05
C ARG A 70 -27.85 3.93 -13.96
N THR A 71 -27.06 5.00 -13.85
CA THR A 71 -25.84 5.19 -14.65
C THR A 71 -24.65 5.29 -13.72
N PHE A 72 -23.72 4.36 -13.90
CA PHE A 72 -22.53 4.24 -13.03
C PHE A 72 -21.31 4.85 -13.66
N LYS A 73 -20.44 5.41 -12.81
CA LYS A 73 -19.12 5.88 -13.16
C LYS A 73 -18.09 5.34 -12.18
N ILE A 74 -17.01 4.78 -12.71
CA ILE A 74 -15.91 4.24 -11.91
C ILE A 74 -14.70 5.16 -12.04
N LEU A 75 -14.20 5.61 -10.91
CA LEU A 75 -13.09 6.55 -10.82
C LEU A 75 -11.93 5.98 -9.99
N SER A 76 -10.72 6.19 -10.46
CA SER A 76 -9.50 5.89 -9.72
C SER A 76 -8.56 7.10 -9.74
N PRO A 77 -8.83 8.11 -8.90
CA PRO A 77 -8.14 9.41 -8.97
C PRO A 77 -6.66 9.35 -8.59
N TYR A 78 -6.20 8.25 -8.01
CA TYR A 78 -4.82 8.09 -7.51
C TYR A 78 -4.01 7.05 -8.30
N LYS A 79 -4.52 6.51 -9.39
CA LYS A 79 -3.86 5.45 -10.16
C LYS A 79 -2.46 5.81 -10.66
N ASP A 80 -2.20 7.10 -10.89
CA ASP A 80 -0.91 7.61 -11.36
C ASP A 80 -0.04 8.20 -10.23
N THR A 81 -0.53 8.14 -8.98
CA THR A 81 0.11 8.70 -7.79
C THR A 81 0.73 7.58 -6.97
N THR A 82 1.97 7.74 -6.50
CA THR A 82 2.62 6.75 -5.62
C THR A 82 2.07 6.85 -4.20
N LYS A 83 2.31 5.82 -3.37
CA LYS A 83 1.97 5.88 -1.95
C LYS A 83 2.75 6.98 -1.22
N THR A 84 4.00 7.22 -1.59
CA THR A 84 4.83 8.30 -1.05
C THR A 84 4.23 9.67 -1.33
N GLU A 85 3.80 9.88 -2.58
CA GLU A 85 3.15 11.13 -2.99
C GLU A 85 1.81 11.36 -2.26
N LEU A 86 1.02 10.29 -2.05
CA LEU A 86 -0.23 10.39 -1.29
C LEU A 86 0.01 10.78 0.17
N VAL A 87 0.99 10.15 0.84
CA VAL A 87 1.37 10.50 2.21
C VAL A 87 1.87 11.95 2.27
N LYS A 88 2.71 12.37 1.30
CA LYS A 88 3.18 13.75 1.20
C LYS A 88 2.02 14.74 1.05
N LYS A 89 1.05 14.43 0.18
CA LYS A 89 -0.14 15.27 -0.02
C LYS A 89 -0.98 15.36 1.25
N TYR A 90 -1.19 14.23 1.94
CA TYR A 90 -1.93 14.13 3.17
C TYR A 90 -1.34 15.05 4.26
N ILE A 91 -0.03 14.98 4.48
CA ILE A 91 0.70 15.82 5.44
C ILE A 91 0.63 17.30 5.04
N LYS A 92 0.82 17.63 3.76
CA LYS A 92 0.74 19.00 3.26
C LYS A 92 -0.63 19.65 3.45
N GLN A 93 -1.69 18.87 3.54
CA GLN A 93 -3.03 19.33 3.85
C GLN A 93 -3.26 19.62 5.35
N GLY A 94 -2.23 19.52 6.19
CA GLY A 94 -2.30 19.76 7.62
C GLY A 94 -2.82 18.58 8.45
N ASN A 95 -2.96 17.39 7.85
CA ASN A 95 -3.41 16.21 8.58
C ASN A 95 -2.30 15.65 9.47
N ASP A 96 -2.66 15.07 10.61
CA ASP A 96 -1.73 14.44 11.53
C ASP A 96 -1.12 13.18 10.93
N PRO A 97 0.23 13.10 10.77
CA PRO A 97 0.90 11.91 10.28
C PRO A 97 0.65 10.66 11.14
N GLN A 98 0.35 10.80 12.43
CA GLN A 98 0.09 9.66 13.32
C GLN A 98 -1.20 8.93 12.95
N SER A 99 -2.16 9.60 12.35
CA SER A 99 -3.40 8.97 11.86
C SER A 99 -3.15 7.95 10.72
N LEU A 100 -2.00 8.02 10.04
CA LEU A 100 -1.62 7.01 9.04
C LEU A 100 -1.45 5.62 9.63
N PHE A 101 -1.19 5.50 10.96
CA PHE A 101 -1.04 4.23 11.65
C PHE A 101 -2.37 3.55 11.99
N ILE A 102 -3.50 4.24 11.87
CA ILE A 102 -4.84 3.65 11.97
C ILE A 102 -5.11 2.71 10.79
N SER A 103 -4.54 3.01 9.61
CA SER A 103 -4.68 2.15 8.44
C SER A 103 -3.81 0.89 8.55
N PHE A 104 -4.42 -0.28 8.33
CA PHE A 104 -3.74 -1.56 8.43
C PHE A 104 -3.57 -2.19 7.04
N SER A 105 -2.33 -2.53 6.66
CA SER A 105 -1.99 -3.03 5.32
C SER A 105 -1.34 -4.42 5.32
N CYS A 106 -1.14 -5.04 6.49
CA CYS A 106 -0.42 -6.30 6.62
C CYS A 106 -1.24 -7.49 6.11
N TYR A 107 -0.59 -8.42 5.39
CA TYR A 107 -1.19 -9.69 4.96
C TYR A 107 -1.00 -10.82 5.96
N ASP A 108 -0.01 -10.72 6.87
CA ASP A 108 0.31 -11.74 7.85
C ASP A 108 0.61 -11.10 9.21
N PRO A 109 -0.41 -10.52 9.89
CA PRO A 109 -0.21 -9.91 11.19
C PRO A 109 0.17 -10.95 12.24
N LYS A 110 0.99 -10.55 13.21
CA LYS A 110 1.32 -11.34 14.39
C LYS A 110 0.70 -10.64 15.60
N ASP A 111 -0.25 -11.29 16.23
CA ASP A 111 -0.98 -10.75 17.39
C ASP A 111 -1.53 -9.33 17.18
N GLY A 112 -2.05 -9.05 15.98
CA GLY A 112 -2.57 -7.74 15.61
C GLY A 112 -1.52 -6.72 15.20
N VAL A 113 -0.22 -7.04 15.28
CA VAL A 113 0.89 -6.18 14.88
C VAL A 113 1.31 -6.49 13.44
N ALA A 114 1.67 -5.48 12.67
CA ALA A 114 2.10 -5.65 11.29
C ALA A 114 3.41 -6.43 11.20
N CYS A 115 3.46 -7.50 10.37
CA CYS A 115 4.62 -8.40 10.30
C CYS A 115 5.94 -7.72 9.87
N GLY A 116 5.89 -6.64 9.12
CA GLY A 116 7.05 -5.94 8.55
C GLY A 116 7.57 -6.52 7.23
N PHE A 117 7.51 -7.83 7.03
CA PHE A 117 8.15 -8.51 5.90
C PHE A 117 7.27 -8.69 4.66
N CYS A 118 5.96 -8.55 4.75
CA CYS A 118 5.11 -8.64 3.56
C CYS A 118 5.23 -7.38 2.67
N LYS A 119 4.95 -7.54 1.37
CA LYS A 119 5.04 -6.43 0.39
C LYS A 119 4.21 -5.20 0.76
N PRO A 120 2.97 -5.31 1.30
CA PRO A 120 2.22 -4.15 1.78
C PRO A 120 2.88 -3.43 2.96
N CYS A 121 3.45 -4.14 3.94
CA CYS A 121 4.19 -3.54 5.05
C CYS A 121 5.40 -2.76 4.53
N PHE A 122 6.17 -3.34 3.62
CA PHE A 122 7.31 -2.70 2.99
C PHE A 122 6.90 -1.42 2.24
N ARG A 123 5.86 -1.47 1.40
CA ARG A 123 5.38 -0.29 0.68
C ARG A 123 4.87 0.82 1.61
N LYS A 124 4.23 0.46 2.73
CA LYS A 124 3.83 1.42 3.75
C LYS A 124 5.05 2.05 4.39
N TRP A 125 6.03 1.25 4.81
CA TRP A 125 7.29 1.71 5.36
C TRP A 125 8.02 2.68 4.41
N VAL A 126 8.16 2.34 3.13
CA VAL A 126 8.77 3.21 2.11
C VAL A 126 8.09 4.58 2.08
N SER A 127 6.76 4.61 2.07
CA SER A 127 6.01 5.87 2.02
C SER A 127 6.19 6.72 3.28
N LEU A 128 6.32 6.11 4.45
CA LEU A 128 6.54 6.80 5.72
C LEU A 128 7.96 7.37 5.81
N VAL A 129 8.97 6.54 5.52
CA VAL A 129 10.40 6.94 5.56
C VAL A 129 10.70 8.07 4.60
N ASN A 130 10.16 8.03 3.38
CA ASN A 130 10.35 9.08 2.40
C ASN A 130 9.71 10.42 2.78
N ASN A 131 8.71 10.39 3.65
CA ASN A 131 8.08 11.59 4.19
C ASN A 131 8.56 11.96 5.59
N ASN A 132 9.63 11.32 6.09
CA ASN A 132 10.22 11.54 7.41
C ASN A 132 9.18 11.39 8.55
N VAL A 133 8.21 10.49 8.39
CA VAL A 133 7.21 10.18 9.42
C VAL A 133 7.84 9.24 10.44
N ALA A 134 7.85 9.64 11.70
CA ALA A 134 8.32 8.80 12.79
C ALA A 134 7.39 7.58 12.95
N ILE A 135 7.97 6.39 12.83
CA ILE A 135 7.24 5.12 12.97
C ILE A 135 7.28 4.73 14.45
N PRO A 136 6.12 4.52 15.11
CA PRO A 136 6.09 4.12 16.51
C PRO A 136 6.84 2.81 16.75
N ASP A 137 7.51 2.70 17.89
CA ASP A 137 8.15 1.47 18.30
C ASP A 137 7.13 0.32 18.39
N GLY A 138 7.50 -0.84 17.87
CA GLY A 138 6.61 -2.01 17.84
C GLY A 138 5.51 -1.98 16.78
N TYR A 139 5.43 -0.95 15.93
CA TYR A 139 4.45 -0.92 14.82
C TYR A 139 4.66 -2.06 13.82
N PHE A 140 5.91 -2.43 13.57
CA PHE A 140 6.28 -3.62 12.79
C PHE A 140 6.98 -4.63 13.69
N VAL A 141 6.63 -5.92 13.58
CA VAL A 141 7.35 -7.01 14.27
C VAL A 141 8.79 -7.11 13.78
N ASN A 142 8.98 -6.97 12.45
CA ASN A 142 10.29 -7.02 11.82
C ASN A 142 10.56 -5.72 11.05
N ASN A 143 11.84 -5.34 10.93
CA ASN A 143 12.23 -4.19 10.13
C ASN A 143 11.96 -4.42 8.64
N PRO A 144 11.06 -3.65 8.00
CA PRO A 144 10.71 -3.85 6.60
C PRO A 144 11.87 -3.72 5.62
N ALA A 145 12.90 -2.92 5.95
CA ALA A 145 14.11 -2.79 5.13
C ALA A 145 14.94 -4.08 5.04
N LEU A 146 14.71 -5.03 5.95
CA LEU A 146 15.41 -6.31 6.01
C LEU A 146 14.60 -7.48 5.47
N ALA A 147 13.46 -7.24 4.80
CA ALA A 147 12.65 -8.31 4.25
C ALA A 147 13.46 -9.17 3.26
N PRO A 148 13.52 -10.52 3.46
CA PRO A 148 14.43 -11.40 2.71
C PRO A 148 14.25 -11.32 1.18
N TRP A 149 13.03 -11.16 0.70
CA TRP A 149 12.69 -11.11 -0.72
C TRP A 149 13.19 -9.83 -1.43
N ILE A 150 13.63 -8.79 -0.70
CA ILE A 150 14.15 -7.55 -1.32
C ILE A 150 15.36 -7.87 -2.20
N LYS A 151 16.24 -8.78 -1.78
CA LYS A 151 17.42 -9.20 -2.54
C LYS A 151 17.06 -9.74 -3.93
N GLU A 152 15.94 -10.43 -4.05
CA GLU A 152 15.48 -11.02 -5.31
C GLU A 152 14.96 -9.95 -6.29
N VAL A 153 14.32 -8.91 -5.77
CA VAL A 153 13.69 -7.85 -6.60
C VAL A 153 14.58 -6.61 -6.77
N GLU A 154 15.64 -6.46 -6.00
CA GLU A 154 16.55 -5.30 -6.05
C GLU A 154 17.08 -5.02 -7.47
N PRO A 155 17.51 -6.00 -8.27
CA PRO A 155 17.95 -5.74 -9.64
C PRO A 155 16.84 -5.13 -10.52
N LEU A 156 15.59 -5.51 -10.29
CA LEU A 156 14.44 -4.96 -11.01
C LEU A 156 14.11 -3.55 -10.54
N ILE A 157 14.24 -3.28 -9.23
CA ILE A 157 14.04 -1.94 -8.66
C ILE A 157 15.05 -0.96 -9.27
N ARG A 158 16.34 -1.33 -9.31
CA ARG A 158 17.40 -0.49 -9.91
C ARG A 158 17.16 -0.17 -11.38
N GLN A 159 16.47 -1.05 -12.12
CA GLN A 159 16.11 -0.85 -13.51
C GLN A 159 14.73 -0.19 -13.69
N SER A 160 14.06 0.24 -12.63
CA SER A 160 12.68 0.76 -12.62
C SER A 160 11.66 -0.20 -13.25
N LYS A 161 11.88 -1.52 -13.08
CA LYS A 161 11.07 -2.60 -13.68
C LYS A 161 10.19 -3.35 -12.66
N TRP A 162 10.35 -3.07 -11.37
CA TRP A 162 9.56 -3.77 -10.35
C TRP A 162 8.20 -3.10 -10.13
N ARG A 163 8.17 -1.78 -9.84
CA ARG A 163 6.94 -1.00 -9.58
C ARG A 163 6.92 0.35 -10.30
N GLY A 164 7.79 0.55 -11.28
CA GLY A 164 7.83 1.77 -12.08
C GLY A 164 8.13 3.01 -11.24
N LYS A 165 7.19 3.94 -11.14
CA LYS A 165 7.39 5.22 -10.41
C LYS A 165 7.73 5.04 -8.92
N GLU A 166 7.37 3.92 -8.28
CA GLU A 166 7.73 3.65 -6.88
C GLU A 166 9.20 3.20 -6.73
N ASP A 167 9.84 2.69 -7.77
CA ASP A 167 11.19 2.10 -7.66
C ASP A 167 12.27 3.10 -7.17
N PRO A 168 12.35 4.34 -7.69
CA PRO A 168 13.26 5.35 -7.13
C PRO A 168 12.97 5.68 -5.66
N GLU A 169 11.71 5.72 -5.25
CA GLU A 169 11.30 5.99 -3.87
C GLU A 169 11.72 4.84 -2.94
N ILE A 170 11.65 3.60 -3.43
CA ILE A 170 12.10 2.41 -2.71
C ILE A 170 13.62 2.48 -2.48
N MET A 171 14.38 2.81 -3.52
CA MET A 171 15.84 2.96 -3.39
C MET A 171 16.21 4.04 -2.37
N ASN A 172 15.54 5.19 -2.41
CA ASN A 172 15.78 6.27 -1.46
C ASN A 172 15.48 5.84 0.00
N ALA A 173 14.36 5.12 0.23
CA ALA A 173 14.03 4.64 1.56
C ALA A 173 15.03 3.61 2.09
N LEU A 174 15.50 2.69 1.23
CA LEU A 174 16.53 1.71 1.59
C LEU A 174 17.86 2.37 1.92
N GLN A 175 18.27 3.39 1.16
CA GLN A 175 19.48 4.17 1.42
C GLN A 175 19.40 4.87 2.76
N LYS A 176 18.31 5.58 3.07
CA LYS A 176 18.09 6.24 4.37
C LYS A 176 18.17 5.24 5.52
N ALA A 177 17.58 4.04 5.38
CA ALA A 177 17.64 3.02 6.41
C ALA A 177 19.08 2.50 6.63
N PHE A 178 19.87 2.41 5.56
CA PHE A 178 21.25 1.98 5.64
C PHE A 178 22.14 3.04 6.33
N GLU A 179 21.98 4.31 5.97
CA GLU A 179 22.69 5.44 6.59
C GLU A 179 22.40 5.52 8.09
N ASN A 180 21.12 5.49 8.48
CA ASN A 180 20.72 5.49 9.90
C ASN A 180 21.29 4.29 10.69
N ASN A 181 21.48 3.12 10.06
CA ASN A 181 22.09 1.97 10.72
C ASN A 181 23.62 2.12 10.91
N ILE A 182 24.29 2.80 9.98
CA ILE A 182 25.72 3.11 10.11
C ILE A 182 25.91 4.10 11.25
N ASP A 183 25.14 5.16 11.31
CA ASP A 183 25.22 6.19 12.35
C ASP A 183 24.98 5.59 13.75
N LYS A 184 23.94 4.77 13.93
CA LYS A 184 23.72 4.06 15.19
C LYS A 184 24.87 3.14 15.59
N LYS A 185 25.49 2.44 14.65
CA LYS A 185 26.68 1.60 14.94
C LYS A 185 27.88 2.45 15.32
N ALA A 186 28.07 3.59 14.66
CA ALA A 186 29.16 4.53 14.99
C ALA A 186 28.97 5.13 16.39
N GLU A 187 27.75 5.54 16.75
CA GLU A 187 27.40 6.01 18.09
C GLU A 187 27.64 4.94 19.16
N MET A 188 27.18 3.69 18.93
CA MET A 188 27.43 2.60 19.86
C MET A 188 28.93 2.31 20.06
N LEU A 189 29.73 2.36 18.99
CA LEU A 189 31.19 2.16 19.09
C LEU A 189 31.84 3.29 19.84
N ALA A 190 31.44 4.55 19.62
CA ALA A 190 31.93 5.70 20.35
C ALA A 190 31.65 5.58 21.87
N ASP A 191 30.41 5.18 22.23
CA ASP A 191 30.03 4.95 23.63
C ASP A 191 30.87 3.84 24.33
N ILE A 192 31.17 2.75 23.60
CA ILE A 192 32.00 1.66 24.10
C ILE A 192 33.41 2.14 24.32
N ILE A 193 33.99 2.92 23.40
CA ILE A 193 35.34 3.48 23.52
C ILE A 193 35.43 4.43 24.73
N ILE A 194 34.44 5.33 24.89
CA ILE A 194 34.41 6.28 26.03
C ILE A 194 34.31 5.54 27.38
N LYS A 195 33.52 4.45 27.44
CA LYS A 195 33.38 3.64 28.67
C LYS A 195 34.60 2.79 28.98
N SER A 196 35.43 2.44 28.00
CA SER A 196 36.64 1.66 28.20
C SER A 196 37.85 2.53 28.65
N GLN A 197 37.73 3.85 28.58
CA GLN A 197 38.78 4.81 29.01
C GLN A 197 38.54 5.38 30.41
N LYS A 198 37.46 4.96 31.06
CA LYS A 198 37.16 5.25 32.49
C LYS A 198 37.43 4.04 33.36
#